data_7d6e211047f3d1c847aabc9798ec90a4
#
_entry.id   7d6e211047f3d1c847aabc9798ec90a4
#
_cell.length_a   1.000
_cell.length_b   1.000
_cell.length_c   1.000
_cell.angle_alpha   90.00
_cell.angle_beta   90.00
_cell.angle_gamma   90.00
#
_symmetry.space_group_name_H-M   'P 1'
#
loop_
_entity.id
_entity.type
_entity.pdbx_description
1 polymer ?
#
loop_
_entity_poly.entity_id
_entity_poly.type
_entity_poly.pdbx_seq_one_letter_code
_entity_poly.pdbx_strand_id
1 'polypeptide(L)'
;MGFLAVIDYDMGNLHSACKGLEKAGIQPKITDSPQDIAEAEAIVLPGVGSFDPAVQHLRSRHLEEPIKQAIAAGKPFLGICLGLQILFEGSEEGKEPGLGIIKGKVRRFQSEPNLTIPHMGWNQLQFTQSNLSLWQGLTPDPYVYFVHSYYVDPVDPNVNAAVVTHGSQTVTAAIARDNLMAVQFHPEKSSDNGLQILSNFVTMVKQNS
;
A
#
# COMPACT_ATOMS: atom_id res chain seq x y z
N MET A 1 -1.60 5.81 25.33
CA MET A 1 -0.94 5.13 24.23
C MET A 1 -1.84 5.25 23.04
N GLY A 2 -1.34 5.78 21.96
CA GLY A 2 -2.08 5.84 20.71
C GLY A 2 -2.25 4.45 20.09
N PHE A 3 -2.94 4.40 18.99
CA PHE A 3 -3.24 3.14 18.29
C PHE A 3 -2.93 3.26 16.80
N LEU A 4 -2.69 2.11 16.15
CA LEU A 4 -2.62 2.00 14.70
C LEU A 4 -4.03 1.75 14.16
N ALA A 5 -4.51 2.62 13.26
CA ALA A 5 -5.79 2.46 12.59
C ALA A 5 -5.64 1.63 11.31
N VAL A 6 -6.48 0.61 11.14
CA VAL A 6 -6.71 -0.07 9.86
C VAL A 6 -8.04 0.41 9.33
N ILE A 7 -8.01 1.05 8.16
CA ILE A 7 -9.19 1.71 7.59
C ILE A 7 -10.14 0.68 7.00
N ASP A 8 -11.40 0.70 7.47
CA ASP A 8 -12.51 -0.05 6.92
C ASP A 8 -13.36 0.83 6.01
N TYR A 9 -13.34 0.53 4.72
CA TYR A 9 -14.17 1.19 3.72
C TYR A 9 -14.85 0.17 2.79
N ASP A 10 -15.13 -1.04 3.30
CA ASP A 10 -15.75 -2.19 2.62
C ASP A 10 -14.92 -2.81 1.47
N MET A 11 -13.71 -2.36 1.23
CA MET A 11 -12.88 -2.77 0.10
C MET A 11 -11.55 -3.38 0.52
N GLY A 12 -11.49 -4.02 1.68
CA GLY A 12 -10.24 -4.57 2.22
C GLY A 12 -10.36 -6.00 2.73
N ASN A 13 -9.29 -6.76 2.62
CA ASN A 13 -9.13 -8.00 3.39
C ASN A 13 -8.61 -7.66 4.80
N LEU A 14 -9.47 -6.99 5.58
CA LEU A 14 -9.14 -6.46 6.91
C LEU A 14 -8.63 -7.55 7.84
N HIS A 15 -9.27 -8.73 7.82
CA HIS A 15 -8.88 -9.86 8.69
C HIS A 15 -7.41 -10.25 8.45
N SER A 16 -7.01 -10.42 7.20
CA SER A 16 -5.63 -10.83 6.87
C SER A 16 -4.63 -9.72 7.20
N ALA A 17 -4.96 -8.46 6.91
CA ALA A 17 -4.09 -7.33 7.25
C ALA A 17 -3.89 -7.21 8.77
N CYS A 18 -4.97 -7.29 9.56
CA CYS A 18 -4.92 -7.25 11.02
C CYS A 18 -4.12 -8.43 11.59
N LYS A 19 -4.33 -9.65 11.09
CA LYS A 19 -3.54 -10.81 11.52
C LYS A 19 -2.05 -10.67 11.21
N GLY A 20 -1.69 -10.06 10.08
CA GLY A 20 -0.30 -9.72 9.77
C GLY A 20 0.29 -8.73 10.77
N LEU A 21 -0.44 -7.66 11.10
CA LEU A 21 -0.03 -6.65 12.06
C LEU A 21 0.04 -7.19 13.50
N GLU A 22 -0.90 -8.04 13.91
CA GLU A 22 -0.86 -8.72 15.21
C GLU A 22 0.40 -9.59 15.35
N LYS A 23 0.74 -10.37 14.31
CA LYS A 23 1.99 -11.14 14.27
C LYS A 23 3.24 -10.25 14.28
N ALA A 24 3.16 -9.07 13.68
CA ALA A 24 4.21 -8.06 13.71
C ALA A 24 4.34 -7.33 15.06
N GLY A 25 3.47 -7.63 16.03
CA GLY A 25 3.59 -7.15 17.40
C GLY A 25 2.84 -5.85 17.72
N ILE A 26 1.78 -5.55 16.99
CA ILE A 26 0.85 -4.45 17.30
C ILE A 26 -0.61 -4.93 17.18
N GLN A 27 -1.47 -4.48 18.12
CA GLN A 27 -2.90 -4.71 18.04
C GLN A 27 -3.54 -3.53 17.28
N PRO A 28 -4.00 -3.72 16.03
CA PRO A 28 -4.61 -2.63 15.28
C PRO A 28 -6.06 -2.39 15.71
N LYS A 29 -6.53 -1.16 15.54
CA LYS A 29 -7.94 -0.79 15.63
C LYS A 29 -8.53 -0.70 14.22
N ILE A 30 -9.50 -1.55 13.89
CA ILE A 30 -10.29 -1.41 12.66
C ILE A 30 -11.27 -0.26 12.85
N THR A 31 -11.34 0.64 11.89
CA THR A 31 -12.21 1.82 11.98
C THR A 31 -12.64 2.36 10.62
N ASP A 32 -13.87 2.86 10.59
CA ASP A 32 -14.47 3.69 9.53
C ASP A 32 -14.76 5.11 10.02
N SER A 33 -14.22 5.50 11.18
CA SER A 33 -14.43 6.78 11.82
C SER A 33 -13.37 7.81 11.41
N PRO A 34 -13.77 8.97 10.85
CA PRO A 34 -12.87 10.10 10.61
C PRO A 34 -12.13 10.55 11.86
N GLN A 35 -12.78 10.52 13.03
CA GLN A 35 -12.18 10.89 14.29
C GLN A 35 -11.08 9.92 14.72
N ASP A 36 -11.30 8.63 14.58
CA ASP A 36 -10.26 7.62 14.89
C ASP A 36 -9.03 7.80 14.00
N ILE A 37 -9.20 8.13 12.72
CA ILE A 37 -8.08 8.42 11.80
C ILE A 37 -7.30 9.64 12.30
N ALA A 38 -8.01 10.68 12.74
CA ALA A 38 -7.38 11.88 13.27
C ALA A 38 -6.62 11.64 14.59
N GLU A 39 -7.08 10.71 15.44
CA GLU A 39 -6.48 10.36 16.73
C GLU A 39 -5.40 9.26 16.62
N ALA A 40 -5.40 8.46 15.56
CA ALA A 40 -4.43 7.38 15.37
C ALA A 40 -2.98 7.89 15.28
N GLU A 41 -2.04 7.11 15.80
CA GLU A 41 -0.59 7.36 15.65
C GLU A 41 -0.06 6.93 14.28
N ALA A 42 -0.68 5.94 13.66
CA ALA A 42 -0.33 5.44 12.34
C ALA A 42 -1.56 4.89 11.61
N ILE A 43 -1.48 4.80 10.28
CA ILE A 43 -2.59 4.36 9.44
C ILE A 43 -2.14 3.25 8.49
N VAL A 44 -2.95 2.21 8.38
CA VAL A 44 -2.86 1.20 7.32
C VAL A 44 -4.12 1.27 6.48
N LEU A 45 -3.96 1.40 5.17
CA LEU A 45 -5.03 1.43 4.18
C LEU A 45 -4.92 0.19 3.28
N PRO A 46 -5.52 -0.94 3.69
CA PRO A 46 -5.59 -2.10 2.82
C PRO A 46 -6.67 -1.88 1.76
N GLY A 47 -6.55 -2.54 0.61
CA GLY A 47 -7.60 -2.49 -0.40
C GLY A 47 -7.53 -3.66 -1.36
N VAL A 48 -8.70 -4.15 -1.76
CA VAL A 48 -8.89 -5.15 -2.82
C VAL A 48 -10.11 -4.76 -3.66
N GLY A 49 -10.19 -5.26 -4.89
CA GLY A 49 -11.28 -4.93 -5.81
C GLY A 49 -10.89 -3.88 -6.83
N SER A 50 -11.81 -2.99 -7.21
CA SER A 50 -11.67 -2.04 -8.30
C SER A 50 -11.52 -0.59 -7.81
N PHE A 51 -10.86 0.24 -8.62
CA PHE A 51 -10.47 1.60 -8.26
C PHE A 51 -11.68 2.52 -7.96
N ASP A 52 -12.63 2.64 -8.88
CA ASP A 52 -13.77 3.56 -8.72
C ASP A 52 -14.61 3.24 -7.48
N PRO A 53 -15.06 1.99 -7.23
CA PRO A 53 -15.77 1.65 -6.02
C PRO A 53 -14.97 1.98 -4.74
N ALA A 54 -13.67 1.74 -4.74
CA ALA A 54 -12.82 2.02 -3.59
C ALA A 54 -12.82 3.51 -3.23
N VAL A 55 -12.64 4.38 -4.24
CA VAL A 55 -12.67 5.84 -4.03
C VAL A 55 -14.06 6.31 -3.61
N GLN A 56 -15.12 5.78 -4.23
CA GLN A 56 -16.51 6.11 -3.87
C GLN A 56 -16.84 5.73 -2.43
N HIS A 57 -16.40 4.54 -1.97
CA HIS A 57 -16.57 4.10 -0.58
C HIS A 57 -15.84 5.00 0.42
N LEU A 58 -14.59 5.39 0.13
CA LEU A 58 -13.86 6.34 0.98
C LEU A 58 -14.58 7.70 1.08
N ARG A 59 -15.06 8.23 -0.05
CA ARG A 59 -15.78 9.50 -0.11
C ARG A 59 -17.12 9.45 0.60
N SER A 60 -17.91 8.41 0.38
CA SER A 60 -19.23 8.26 1.00
C SER A 60 -19.17 8.18 2.54
N ARG A 61 -18.03 7.73 3.07
CA ARG A 61 -17.73 7.66 4.52
C ARG A 61 -16.94 8.84 5.05
N HIS A 62 -16.69 9.85 4.20
CA HIS A 62 -15.92 11.04 4.57
C HIS A 62 -14.50 10.75 5.07
N LEU A 63 -13.85 9.67 4.56
CA LEU A 63 -12.52 9.23 5.00
C LEU A 63 -11.38 9.86 4.20
N GLU A 64 -11.66 10.41 3.00
CA GLU A 64 -10.64 10.97 2.10
C GLU A 64 -9.84 12.09 2.78
N GLU A 65 -10.50 13.10 3.31
CA GLU A 65 -9.83 14.24 3.94
C GLU A 65 -9.09 13.88 5.24
N PRO A 66 -9.64 13.08 6.17
CA PRO A 66 -8.90 12.61 7.33
C PRO A 66 -7.61 11.84 6.97
N ILE A 67 -7.64 11.00 5.93
CA ILE A 67 -6.44 10.27 5.44
C ILE A 67 -5.41 11.26 4.92
N LYS A 68 -5.79 12.22 4.07
CA LYS A 68 -4.89 13.26 3.54
C LYS A 68 -4.25 14.07 4.66
N GLN A 69 -5.05 14.51 5.64
CA GLN A 69 -4.59 15.28 6.79
C GLN A 69 -3.61 14.48 7.66
N ALA A 70 -3.89 13.20 7.91
CA ALA A 70 -3.01 12.34 8.68
C ALA A 70 -1.63 12.15 8.00
N ILE A 71 -1.62 11.94 6.68
CA ILE A 71 -0.38 11.85 5.90
C ILE A 71 0.37 13.19 5.95
N ALA A 72 -0.32 14.32 5.73
CA ALA A 72 0.29 15.65 5.77
C ALA A 72 0.82 16.02 7.17
N ALA A 73 0.22 15.49 8.23
CA ALA A 73 0.67 15.66 9.61
C ALA A 73 1.90 14.79 9.97
N GLY A 74 2.41 14.00 9.02
CA GLY A 74 3.60 13.17 9.23
C GLY A 74 3.33 11.83 9.92
N LYS A 75 2.07 11.39 10.05
CA LYS A 75 1.76 10.08 10.63
C LYS A 75 2.25 8.96 9.72
N PRO A 76 2.93 7.93 10.26
CA PRO A 76 3.29 6.75 9.47
C PRO A 76 2.08 6.16 8.75
N PHE A 77 2.20 5.99 7.44
CA PHE A 77 1.14 5.50 6.59
C PHE A 77 1.62 4.32 5.74
N LEU A 78 0.83 3.25 5.69
CA LEU A 78 1.06 2.08 4.83
C LEU A 78 -0.15 1.78 3.96
N GLY A 79 -0.04 2.00 2.64
CA GLY A 79 -1.01 1.54 1.65
C GLY A 79 -0.70 0.12 1.16
N ILE A 80 -1.72 -0.75 1.05
CA ILE A 80 -1.54 -2.14 0.58
C ILE A 80 -2.43 -2.39 -0.64
N CYS A 81 -1.82 -2.82 -1.74
CA CYS A 81 -2.44 -3.19 -3.01
C CYS A 81 -3.31 -2.05 -3.58
N LEU A 82 -4.64 -2.15 -3.59
CA LEU A 82 -5.52 -1.06 -4.02
C LEU A 82 -5.32 0.20 -3.15
N GLY A 83 -4.94 0.06 -1.88
CA GLY A 83 -4.58 1.17 -1.00
C GLY A 83 -3.36 1.97 -1.48
N LEU A 84 -2.42 1.35 -2.23
CA LEU A 84 -1.39 2.08 -2.96
C LEU A 84 -1.98 2.83 -4.15
N GLN A 85 -2.81 2.18 -4.94
CA GLN A 85 -3.31 2.74 -6.22
C GLN A 85 -4.15 3.98 -6.01
N ILE A 86 -5.02 3.99 -5.02
CA ILE A 86 -5.91 5.14 -4.75
C ILE A 86 -5.20 6.39 -4.25
N LEU A 87 -3.91 6.32 -3.87
CA LEU A 87 -3.09 7.50 -3.55
C LEU A 87 -2.78 8.37 -4.76
N PHE A 88 -2.90 7.83 -5.97
CA PHE A 88 -2.58 8.50 -7.23
C PHE A 88 -3.75 9.36 -7.72
N GLU A 89 -3.53 10.11 -8.82
CA GLU A 89 -4.51 11.06 -9.37
C GLU A 89 -5.70 10.36 -10.07
N GLY A 90 -5.51 9.12 -10.54
CA GLY A 90 -6.55 8.35 -11.22
C GLY A 90 -6.03 7.05 -11.80
N SER A 91 -6.92 6.29 -12.42
CA SER A 91 -6.65 4.94 -12.94
C SER A 91 -7.21 4.75 -14.34
N GLU A 92 -6.50 3.96 -15.16
CA GLU A 92 -7.03 3.44 -16.43
C GLU A 92 -8.16 2.40 -16.22
N GLU A 93 -8.35 1.91 -14.98
CA GLU A 93 -9.45 1.01 -14.64
C GLU A 93 -10.79 1.72 -14.56
N GLY A 94 -10.80 3.01 -14.21
CA GLY A 94 -12.00 3.75 -13.93
C GLY A 94 -11.97 5.21 -14.39
N LYS A 95 -12.91 5.99 -13.87
CA LYS A 95 -13.08 7.43 -14.18
C LYS A 95 -12.99 8.32 -12.95
N GLU A 96 -13.11 7.74 -11.75
CA GLU A 96 -13.02 8.51 -10.51
C GLU A 96 -11.60 9.06 -10.33
N PRO A 97 -11.45 10.31 -9.93
CA PRO A 97 -10.15 10.80 -9.50
C PRO A 97 -9.76 10.12 -8.19
N GLY A 98 -8.51 9.70 -8.07
CA GLY A 98 -7.97 9.18 -6.80
C GLY A 98 -7.74 10.27 -5.76
N LEU A 99 -6.99 9.95 -4.71
CA LEU A 99 -6.71 10.91 -3.64
C LEU A 99 -5.74 12.02 -4.07
N GLY A 100 -4.97 11.83 -5.14
CA GLY A 100 -4.04 12.82 -5.67
C GLY A 100 -2.87 13.19 -4.74
N ILE A 101 -2.53 12.31 -3.79
CA ILE A 101 -1.41 12.50 -2.85
C ILE A 101 -0.08 12.31 -3.57
N ILE A 102 -0.02 11.36 -4.49
CA ILE A 102 1.12 11.09 -5.37
C ILE A 102 0.72 11.45 -6.80
N LYS A 103 1.55 12.27 -7.47
CA LYS A 103 1.33 12.61 -8.88
C LYS A 103 1.66 11.42 -9.77
N GLY A 104 0.77 11.15 -10.71
CA GLY A 104 0.87 10.03 -11.64
C GLY A 104 -0.43 9.27 -11.75
N LYS A 105 -0.40 8.15 -12.45
CA LYS A 105 -1.60 7.36 -12.76
C LYS A 105 -1.39 5.89 -12.49
N VAL A 106 -2.49 5.21 -12.30
CA VAL A 106 -2.55 3.74 -12.29
C VAL A 106 -2.79 3.28 -13.74
N ARG A 107 -1.91 2.41 -14.24
CA ARG A 107 -1.93 1.90 -15.62
C ARG A 107 -2.22 0.41 -15.66
N ARG A 108 -2.80 -0.04 -16.75
CA ARG A 108 -2.99 -1.46 -17.01
C ARG A 108 -1.71 -2.09 -17.58
N PHE A 109 -1.40 -3.33 -17.19
CA PHE A 109 -0.38 -4.12 -17.86
C PHE A 109 -0.69 -4.27 -19.34
N GLN A 110 0.32 -4.10 -20.19
CA GLN A 110 0.20 -4.35 -21.62
C GLN A 110 0.18 -5.86 -21.88
N SER A 111 -0.70 -6.27 -22.78
CA SER A 111 -0.76 -7.67 -23.18
C SER A 111 0.47 -8.05 -24.00
N GLU A 112 1.10 -9.16 -23.64
CA GLU A 112 2.24 -9.76 -24.35
C GLU A 112 1.94 -11.23 -24.68
N PRO A 113 2.55 -11.81 -25.71
CA PRO A 113 2.42 -13.25 -25.96
C PRO A 113 2.86 -14.06 -24.73
N ASN A 114 2.02 -14.97 -24.28
CA ASN A 114 2.24 -15.85 -23.12
C ASN A 114 2.33 -15.14 -21.75
N LEU A 115 1.97 -13.86 -21.66
CA LEU A 115 1.86 -13.15 -20.39
C LEU A 115 0.43 -13.24 -19.85
N THR A 116 0.29 -13.78 -18.65
CA THR A 116 -1.00 -13.84 -17.95
C THR A 116 -1.25 -12.54 -17.19
N ILE A 117 -2.40 -11.91 -17.43
CA ILE A 117 -2.91 -10.78 -16.66
C ILE A 117 -4.21 -11.24 -15.98
N PRO A 118 -4.34 -11.11 -14.64
CA PRO A 118 -3.48 -10.38 -13.70
C PRO A 118 -2.09 -11.03 -13.48
N HIS A 119 -1.12 -10.18 -13.10
CA HIS A 119 0.10 -10.63 -12.44
C HIS A 119 -0.29 -11.26 -11.11
N MET A 120 -0.26 -12.59 -11.03
CA MET A 120 -0.71 -13.36 -9.88
C MET A 120 0.34 -14.37 -9.47
N GLY A 121 0.75 -14.33 -8.22
CA GLY A 121 1.72 -15.27 -7.65
C GLY A 121 2.91 -14.59 -7.01
N TRP A 122 3.92 -15.39 -6.71
CA TRP A 122 5.17 -14.96 -6.11
C TRP A 122 6.10 -14.37 -7.17
N ASN A 123 6.63 -13.18 -6.87
CA ASN A 123 7.64 -12.56 -7.73
C ASN A 123 8.65 -11.79 -6.87
N GLN A 124 9.79 -11.50 -7.47
CA GLN A 124 10.97 -10.96 -6.81
C GLN A 124 10.98 -9.45 -6.85
N LEU A 125 11.17 -8.80 -5.70
CA LEU A 125 11.33 -7.35 -5.61
C LEU A 125 12.77 -6.96 -5.96
N GLN A 126 12.91 -5.84 -6.64
CA GLN A 126 14.19 -5.14 -6.86
C GLN A 126 14.09 -3.78 -6.16
N PHE A 127 14.91 -3.57 -5.13
CA PHE A 127 14.88 -2.33 -4.36
C PHE A 127 15.52 -1.18 -5.16
N THR A 128 14.81 -0.06 -5.25
CA THR A 128 15.29 1.19 -5.82
C THR A 128 15.74 2.17 -4.74
N GLN A 129 15.14 2.08 -3.54
CA GLN A 129 15.57 2.75 -2.32
C GLN A 129 16.05 1.69 -1.31
N SER A 130 17.25 1.16 -1.50
CA SER A 130 17.79 0.03 -0.73
C SER A 130 17.96 0.30 0.78
N ASN A 131 18.12 1.57 1.16
CA ASN A 131 18.33 1.98 2.56
C ASN A 131 17.02 2.26 3.31
N LEU A 132 15.86 2.01 2.71
CA LEU A 132 14.58 2.24 3.36
C LEU A 132 14.42 1.30 4.56
N SER A 133 14.03 1.86 5.72
CA SER A 133 13.80 1.07 6.96
C SER A 133 12.79 -0.06 6.77
N LEU A 134 11.85 0.09 5.83
CA LEU A 134 10.86 -0.92 5.48
C LEU A 134 11.50 -2.25 5.00
N TRP A 135 12.71 -2.21 4.43
CA TRP A 135 13.43 -3.37 3.90
C TRP A 135 14.43 -4.00 4.86
N GLN A 136 14.54 -3.45 6.07
CA GLN A 136 15.54 -3.93 7.03
C GLN A 136 15.36 -5.42 7.35
N GLY A 137 16.45 -6.17 7.30
CA GLY A 137 16.47 -7.61 7.58
C GLY A 137 15.94 -8.51 6.45
N LEU A 138 15.51 -7.94 5.32
CA LEU A 138 15.21 -8.71 4.12
C LEU A 138 16.51 -9.10 3.37
N THR A 139 16.46 -10.23 2.68
CA THR A 139 17.48 -10.56 1.68
C THR A 139 17.42 -9.56 0.51
N PRO A 140 18.49 -9.38 -0.25
CA PRO A 140 18.38 -8.78 -1.58
C PRO A 140 17.33 -9.54 -2.40
N ASP A 141 16.52 -8.86 -3.17
CA ASP A 141 15.56 -9.49 -4.08
C ASP A 141 14.56 -10.48 -3.41
N PRO A 142 13.83 -10.09 -2.36
CA PRO A 142 12.91 -10.99 -1.67
C PRO A 142 11.69 -11.32 -2.52
N TYR A 143 11.17 -12.54 -2.42
CA TYR A 143 9.91 -12.93 -3.03
C TYR A 143 8.74 -12.47 -2.18
N VAL A 144 7.72 -11.89 -2.86
CA VAL A 144 6.45 -11.47 -2.27
C VAL A 144 5.28 -11.84 -3.18
N TYR A 145 4.06 -11.83 -2.65
CA TYR A 145 2.87 -12.28 -3.36
C TYR A 145 2.11 -11.12 -3.99
N PHE A 146 1.87 -11.20 -5.29
CA PHE A 146 1.12 -10.25 -6.11
C PHE A 146 -0.21 -10.82 -6.58
N VAL A 147 -1.19 -9.95 -6.76
CA VAL A 147 -2.43 -10.22 -7.50
C VAL A 147 -3.01 -8.90 -8.00
N HIS A 148 -2.59 -8.45 -9.20
CA HIS A 148 -3.03 -7.17 -9.76
C HIS A 148 -2.96 -7.15 -11.29
N SER A 149 -3.90 -6.42 -11.92
CA SER A 149 -3.92 -6.15 -13.38
C SER A 149 -3.43 -4.75 -13.72
N TYR A 150 -3.30 -3.89 -12.71
CA TYR A 150 -2.91 -2.49 -12.82
C TYR A 150 -1.74 -2.21 -11.90
N TYR A 151 -0.89 -1.25 -12.26
CA TYR A 151 0.27 -0.82 -11.50
C TYR A 151 0.35 0.70 -11.46
N VAL A 152 1.06 1.26 -10.51
CA VAL A 152 1.24 2.71 -10.38
C VAL A 152 2.41 3.18 -11.22
N ASP A 153 2.22 4.34 -11.88
CA ASP A 153 3.22 5.01 -12.73
C ASP A 153 3.40 6.45 -12.21
N PRO A 154 4.29 6.65 -11.20
CA PRO A 154 4.53 7.96 -10.62
C PRO A 154 5.28 8.88 -11.59
N VAL A 155 4.91 10.18 -11.60
CA VAL A 155 5.61 11.22 -12.36
C VAL A 155 7.03 11.46 -11.84
N ASP A 156 7.20 11.42 -10.50
CA ASP A 156 8.51 11.51 -9.87
C ASP A 156 9.06 10.10 -9.60
N PRO A 157 10.09 9.65 -10.33
CA PRO A 157 10.65 8.32 -10.14
C PRO A 157 11.36 8.15 -8.78
N ASN A 158 11.69 9.24 -8.09
CA ASN A 158 12.35 9.16 -6.78
C ASN A 158 11.45 8.58 -5.69
N VAL A 159 10.13 8.57 -5.89
CA VAL A 159 9.22 7.91 -4.93
C VAL A 159 9.22 6.39 -5.07
N ASN A 160 9.76 5.81 -6.15
CA ASN A 160 9.86 4.36 -6.32
C ASN A 160 10.77 3.77 -5.23
N ALA A 161 10.25 2.89 -4.41
CA ALA A 161 10.99 2.19 -3.36
C ALA A 161 11.42 0.78 -3.80
N ALA A 162 10.61 0.14 -4.64
CA ALA A 162 10.93 -1.14 -5.28
C ALA A 162 10.16 -1.29 -6.59
N VAL A 163 10.71 -2.11 -7.49
CA VAL A 163 10.09 -2.50 -8.76
C VAL A 163 9.97 -4.01 -8.85
N VAL A 164 9.14 -4.48 -9.77
CA VAL A 164 8.96 -5.90 -10.12
C VAL A 164 8.88 -6.05 -11.63
N THR A 165 9.41 -7.13 -12.17
CA THR A 165 9.32 -7.43 -13.61
C THR A 165 8.28 -8.52 -13.85
N HIS A 166 7.30 -8.25 -14.73
CA HIS A 166 6.28 -9.17 -15.18
C HIS A 166 6.25 -9.18 -16.71
N GLY A 167 6.62 -10.28 -17.31
CA GLY A 167 6.92 -10.32 -18.75
C GLY A 167 8.12 -9.44 -19.10
N SER A 168 7.98 -8.55 -20.08
CA SER A 168 8.99 -7.55 -20.43
C SER A 168 8.83 -6.22 -19.65
N GLN A 169 7.80 -6.09 -18.81
CA GLN A 169 7.42 -4.85 -18.14
C GLN A 169 7.98 -4.82 -16.72
N THR A 170 8.87 -3.85 -16.46
CA THR A 170 9.32 -3.52 -15.11
C THR A 170 8.50 -2.37 -14.58
N VAL A 171 7.75 -2.60 -13.49
CA VAL A 171 6.76 -1.66 -12.96
C VAL A 171 7.00 -1.38 -11.49
N THR A 172 6.47 -0.27 -10.99
CA THR A 172 6.54 0.09 -9.56
C THR A 172 5.79 -0.93 -8.71
N ALA A 173 6.51 -1.52 -7.75
CA ALA A 173 5.97 -2.49 -6.79
C ALA A 173 5.79 -1.89 -5.39
N ALA A 174 6.51 -0.82 -5.08
CA ALA A 174 6.39 -0.08 -3.84
C ALA A 174 6.82 1.38 -4.05
N ILE A 175 6.22 2.27 -3.28
CA ILE A 175 6.61 3.68 -3.17
C ILE A 175 6.93 4.04 -1.73
N ALA A 176 7.83 5.02 -1.56
CA ALA A 176 8.10 5.65 -0.27
C ALA A 176 8.42 7.13 -0.47
N ARG A 177 7.81 7.97 0.37
CA ARG A 177 8.08 9.40 0.45
C ARG A 177 7.78 9.87 1.88
N ASP A 178 8.80 10.32 2.58
CA ASP A 178 8.69 10.77 3.98
C ASP A 178 8.07 9.69 4.88
N ASN A 179 6.90 9.98 5.46
CA ASN A 179 6.13 9.08 6.32
C ASN A 179 5.18 8.13 5.55
N LEU A 180 5.05 8.31 4.23
CA LEU A 180 4.16 7.53 3.39
C LEU A 180 4.91 6.40 2.71
N MET A 181 4.45 5.18 2.95
CA MET A 181 4.88 3.97 2.26
C MET A 181 3.67 3.27 1.69
N ALA A 182 3.80 2.67 0.52
CA ALA A 182 2.75 1.82 -0.01
C ALA A 182 3.31 0.75 -0.93
N VAL A 183 2.68 -0.42 -0.93
CA VAL A 183 3.13 -1.62 -1.62
C VAL A 183 2.01 -2.20 -2.50
N GLN A 184 2.37 -2.69 -3.70
CA GLN A 184 1.42 -3.33 -4.61
C GLN A 184 1.13 -4.78 -4.24
N PHE A 185 2.10 -5.45 -3.65
CA PHE A 185 1.97 -6.81 -3.16
C PHE A 185 1.20 -6.85 -1.83
N HIS A 186 0.87 -8.06 -1.39
CA HIS A 186 0.21 -8.33 -0.13
C HIS A 186 1.22 -8.82 0.92
N PRO A 187 1.75 -7.96 1.79
CA PRO A 187 2.70 -8.41 2.81
C PRO A 187 2.09 -9.47 3.74
N GLU A 188 0.80 -9.36 4.06
CA GLU A 188 0.06 -10.32 4.87
C GLU A 188 -0.07 -11.72 4.23
N LYS A 189 0.27 -11.84 2.93
CA LYS A 189 0.30 -13.10 2.16
C LYS A 189 1.70 -13.49 1.69
N SER A 190 2.72 -12.71 2.08
CA SER A 190 4.10 -12.86 1.58
C SER A 190 5.02 -13.59 2.55
N SER A 191 4.49 -14.51 3.37
CA SER A 191 5.23 -15.35 4.32
C SER A 191 6.18 -14.52 5.20
N ASP A 192 7.40 -15.01 5.44
CA ASP A 192 8.36 -14.35 6.34
C ASP A 192 8.82 -12.99 5.84
N ASN A 193 9.00 -12.82 4.51
CA ASN A 193 9.36 -11.52 3.94
C ASN A 193 8.26 -10.47 4.19
N GLY A 194 7.00 -10.86 4.00
CA GLY A 194 5.88 -9.97 4.27
C GLY A 194 5.73 -9.63 5.75
N LEU A 195 5.91 -10.61 6.63
CA LEU A 195 5.89 -10.39 8.07
C LEU A 195 7.03 -9.47 8.51
N GLN A 196 8.23 -9.62 7.94
CA GLN A 196 9.35 -8.73 8.22
C GLN A 196 9.04 -7.29 7.80
N ILE A 197 8.43 -7.08 6.62
CA ILE A 197 7.99 -5.75 6.16
C ILE A 197 6.99 -5.13 7.13
N LEU A 198 5.98 -5.88 7.55
CA LEU A 198 5.00 -5.40 8.54
C LEU A 198 5.66 -5.11 9.90
N SER A 199 6.60 -5.94 10.34
CA SER A 199 7.35 -5.73 11.59
C SER A 199 8.22 -4.47 11.53
N ASN A 200 8.83 -4.20 10.38
CA ASN A 200 9.60 -2.98 10.15
C ASN A 200 8.70 -1.74 10.21
N PHE A 201 7.52 -1.78 9.57
CA PHE A 201 6.55 -0.71 9.67
C PHE A 201 6.10 -0.47 11.12
N VAL A 202 5.76 -1.53 11.86
CA VAL A 202 5.39 -1.42 13.29
C VAL A 202 6.53 -0.83 14.12
N THR A 203 7.78 -1.17 13.82
CA THR A 203 8.95 -0.59 14.50
C THR A 203 9.05 0.91 14.23
N MET A 204 8.82 1.35 13.00
CA MET A 204 8.80 2.78 12.65
C MET A 204 7.69 3.52 13.39
N VAL A 205 6.49 2.93 13.51
CA VAL A 205 5.39 3.51 14.29
C VAL A 205 5.80 3.72 15.75
N LYS A 206 6.40 2.70 16.38
CA LYS A 206 6.84 2.77 17.79
C LYS A 206 7.97 3.78 18.05
N GLN A 207 8.77 4.11 17.05
CA GLN A 207 9.85 5.10 17.16
C GLN A 207 9.33 6.55 17.02
N ASN A 208 8.16 6.74 16.39
CA ASN A 208 7.55 8.04 16.19
C ASN A 208 6.46 8.38 17.24
N SER A 209 6.15 7.45 18.14
CA SER A 209 5.26 7.61 19.31
C SER A 209 6.08 8.01 20.53
#